data_63286792c03175cee2968dc80eb4e818
#
_entry.id   63286792c03175cee2968dc80eb4e818
#
_cell.length_a   1.000
_cell.length_b   1.000
_cell.length_c   1.000
_cell.angle_alpha   90.00
_cell.angle_beta   90.00
_cell.angle_gamma   90.00
#
_symmetry.space_group_name_H-M   'P 1'
#
loop_
_entity.id
_entity.type
_entity.pdbx_description
1 polymer ?
#
loop_
_entity_poly.entity_id
_entity_poly.type
_entity_poly.pdbx_seq_one_letter_code
_entity_poly.pdbx_strand_id
1 'polypeptide(L)'
;MTFVIGMFSMGLFLNQYLQLTSATAVGGQYLSVLRGPNATDPCAQTITAIENAAPLLNPAKMTFSFSITYQNQSTGATTVYPYTNKTTCTAAVNELSAGEPVTVTATYPCTLSIWGNSNLIPGCTLQAQITEDSQ
;
A
#
# COMPACT_ATOMS: atom_id res chain seq x y z
N MET A 1 -19.20 16.27 -27.29
CA MET A 1 -18.58 14.95 -27.15
C MET A 1 -17.33 14.94 -26.24
N THR A 2 -16.43 15.88 -26.35
CA THR A 2 -15.21 15.99 -25.52
C THR A 2 -15.47 16.05 -24.01
N PHE A 3 -16.56 16.69 -23.59
CA PHE A 3 -16.92 16.85 -22.18
C PHE A 3 -17.34 15.51 -21.53
N VAL A 4 -18.06 14.67 -22.25
CA VAL A 4 -18.53 13.35 -21.76
C VAL A 4 -17.35 12.40 -21.58
N ILE A 5 -16.39 12.42 -22.50
CA ILE A 5 -15.18 11.59 -22.42
C ILE A 5 -14.31 12.03 -21.25
N GLY A 6 -14.18 13.35 -21.00
CA GLY A 6 -13.46 13.87 -19.83
C GLY A 6 -14.07 13.42 -18.50
N MET A 7 -15.40 13.48 -18.39
CA MET A 7 -16.11 12.99 -17.18
C MET A 7 -15.92 11.49 -16.97
N PHE A 8 -15.99 10.71 -18.04
CA PHE A 8 -15.80 9.26 -17.95
C PHE A 8 -14.38 8.89 -17.50
N SER A 9 -13.37 9.53 -18.09
CA SER A 9 -11.96 9.30 -17.74
C SER A 9 -11.67 9.68 -16.29
N MET A 10 -12.25 10.79 -15.81
CA MET A 10 -12.11 11.23 -14.42
C MET A 10 -12.82 10.28 -13.45
N GLY A 11 -13.97 9.73 -13.86
CA GLY A 11 -14.69 8.72 -13.08
C GLY A 11 -13.88 7.44 -12.87
N LEU A 12 -13.22 6.96 -13.93
CA LEU A 12 -12.33 5.78 -13.83
C LEU A 12 -11.12 6.06 -12.94
N PHE A 13 -10.51 7.22 -13.05
CA PHE A 13 -9.40 7.64 -12.22
C PHE A 13 -9.78 7.67 -10.73
N LEU A 14 -10.90 8.29 -10.40
CA LEU A 14 -11.41 8.36 -9.02
C LEU A 14 -11.73 6.96 -8.49
N ASN A 15 -12.31 6.09 -9.30
CA ASN A 15 -12.59 4.72 -8.90
C ASN A 15 -11.32 3.94 -8.57
N GLN A 16 -10.28 4.05 -9.39
CA GLN A 16 -8.98 3.43 -9.13
C GLN A 16 -8.35 3.97 -7.85
N TYR A 17 -8.42 5.29 -7.64
CA TYR A 17 -7.91 5.91 -6.42
C TYR A 17 -8.64 5.45 -5.16
N LEU A 18 -9.97 5.38 -5.21
CA LEU A 18 -10.79 4.89 -4.10
C LEU A 18 -10.48 3.43 -3.78
N GLN A 19 -10.33 2.59 -4.80
CA GLN A 19 -9.97 1.19 -4.60
C GLN A 19 -8.58 1.04 -3.99
N LEU A 20 -7.60 1.79 -4.48
CA LEU A 20 -6.25 1.76 -3.93
C LEU A 20 -6.25 2.20 -2.46
N THR A 21 -6.95 3.28 -2.13
CA THR A 21 -7.04 3.80 -0.77
C THR A 21 -7.72 2.81 0.17
N SER A 22 -8.85 2.25 -0.24
CA SER A 22 -9.58 1.25 0.56
C SER A 22 -8.77 -0.02 0.76
N ALA A 23 -8.11 -0.50 -0.29
CA ALA A 23 -7.28 -1.69 -0.23
C ALA A 23 -6.06 -1.48 0.66
N THR A 24 -5.43 -0.30 0.60
CA THR A 24 -4.29 0.05 1.45
C THR A 24 -4.72 0.12 2.92
N ALA A 25 -5.92 0.63 3.21
CA ALA A 25 -6.47 0.63 4.55
C ALA A 25 -6.65 -0.79 5.12
N VAL A 26 -7.19 -1.70 4.30
CA VAL A 26 -7.29 -3.14 4.67
C VAL A 26 -5.91 -3.73 4.93
N GLY A 27 -4.93 -3.42 4.08
CA GLY A 27 -3.55 -3.88 4.24
C GLY A 27 -2.90 -3.36 5.53
N GLY A 28 -3.11 -2.09 5.87
CA GLY A 28 -2.60 -1.49 7.10
C GLY A 28 -3.16 -2.16 8.35
N GLN A 29 -4.47 -2.38 8.39
CA GLN A 29 -5.13 -3.11 9.47
C GLN A 29 -4.63 -4.55 9.57
N TYR A 30 -4.43 -5.21 8.44
CA TYR A 30 -3.90 -6.56 8.40
C TYR A 30 -2.47 -6.61 8.95
N LEU A 31 -1.60 -5.70 8.53
CA LEU A 31 -0.22 -5.60 9.01
C LEU A 31 -0.16 -5.34 10.52
N SER A 32 -1.05 -4.50 11.04
CA SER A 32 -1.07 -4.16 12.47
C SER A 32 -1.35 -5.35 13.39
N VAL A 33 -2.04 -6.38 12.89
CA VAL A 33 -2.35 -7.60 13.65
C VAL A 33 -1.42 -8.78 13.32
N LEU A 34 -0.51 -8.64 12.36
CA LEU A 34 0.44 -9.69 11.97
C LEU A 34 1.58 -9.81 12.98
N ARG A 35 1.26 -10.34 14.15
CA ARG A 35 2.24 -10.64 15.19
C ARG A 35 2.18 -12.11 15.59
N GLY A 36 3.32 -12.66 15.95
CA GLY A 36 3.38 -13.99 16.51
C GLY A 36 3.74 -15.09 15.49
N PRO A 37 3.60 -16.37 15.88
CA PRO A 37 4.18 -17.51 15.16
C PRO A 37 3.57 -17.78 13.77
N ASN A 38 2.43 -17.17 13.46
CA ASN A 38 1.78 -17.34 12.15
C ASN A 38 2.21 -16.30 11.10
N ALA A 39 2.95 -15.27 11.51
CA ALA A 39 3.46 -14.24 10.62
C ALA A 39 4.84 -14.70 10.10
N THR A 40 4.86 -15.32 8.92
CA THR A 40 6.12 -15.74 8.29
C THR A 40 6.75 -14.64 7.46
N ASP A 41 5.93 -13.87 6.77
CA ASP A 41 6.35 -12.71 5.96
C ASP A 41 5.25 -11.66 5.99
N PRO A 42 5.34 -10.65 6.89
CA PRO A 42 4.31 -9.62 7.02
C PRO A 42 4.07 -8.82 5.75
N CYS A 43 5.11 -8.52 4.98
CA CYS A 43 4.95 -7.77 3.72
C CYS A 43 4.19 -8.58 2.68
N ALA A 44 4.59 -9.82 2.43
CA ALA A 44 3.93 -10.67 1.44
C ALA A 44 2.46 -10.93 1.78
N GLN A 45 2.17 -11.18 3.05
CA GLN A 45 0.80 -11.38 3.52
C GLN A 45 -0.05 -10.11 3.39
N THR A 46 0.51 -8.95 3.73
CA THR A 46 -0.15 -7.66 3.58
C THR A 46 -0.42 -7.32 2.11
N ILE A 47 0.55 -7.55 1.23
CA ILE A 47 0.41 -7.35 -0.23
C ILE A 47 -0.73 -8.21 -0.77
N THR A 48 -0.78 -9.48 -0.38
CA THR A 48 -1.88 -10.38 -0.80
C THR A 48 -3.23 -9.87 -0.33
N ALA A 49 -3.33 -9.34 0.89
CA ALA A 49 -4.56 -8.75 1.41
C ALA A 49 -4.96 -7.49 0.60
N ILE A 50 -4.01 -6.63 0.24
CA ILE A 50 -4.26 -5.44 -0.57
C ILE A 50 -4.72 -5.83 -1.99
N GLU A 51 -4.06 -6.77 -2.62
CA GLU A 51 -4.40 -7.24 -3.97
C GLU A 51 -5.81 -7.86 -4.01
N ASN A 52 -6.16 -8.64 -3.00
CA ASN A 52 -7.50 -9.22 -2.88
C ASN A 52 -8.59 -8.16 -2.63
N ALA A 53 -8.25 -7.06 -1.96
CA ALA A 53 -9.16 -5.95 -1.69
C ALA A 53 -9.32 -4.99 -2.88
N ALA A 54 -8.44 -5.07 -3.88
CA ALA A 54 -8.46 -4.23 -5.08
C ALA A 54 -8.52 -5.07 -6.37
N PRO A 55 -9.60 -5.82 -6.61
CA PRO A 55 -9.66 -6.79 -7.72
C PRO A 55 -9.64 -6.15 -9.13
N LEU A 56 -9.93 -4.85 -9.23
CA LEU A 56 -9.92 -4.13 -10.51
C LEU A 56 -8.56 -3.50 -10.84
N LEU A 57 -7.62 -3.51 -9.90
CA LEU A 57 -6.26 -3.05 -10.13
C LEU A 57 -5.37 -4.22 -10.55
N ASN A 58 -4.43 -3.95 -11.47
CA ASN A 58 -3.48 -4.96 -11.91
C ASN A 58 -2.36 -5.11 -10.88
N PRO A 59 -2.24 -6.25 -10.19
CA PRO A 59 -1.22 -6.47 -9.15
C PRO A 59 0.21 -6.26 -9.66
N ALA A 60 0.50 -6.63 -10.92
CA ALA A 60 1.81 -6.48 -11.51
C ALA A 60 2.29 -5.03 -11.65
N LYS A 61 1.36 -4.07 -11.60
CA LYS A 61 1.64 -2.63 -11.68
C LYS A 61 1.68 -1.93 -10.33
N MET A 62 1.31 -2.62 -9.27
CA MET A 62 1.34 -2.09 -7.91
C MET A 62 2.75 -2.15 -7.33
N THR A 63 3.14 -1.11 -6.63
CA THR A 63 4.41 -1.05 -5.91
C THR A 63 4.13 -0.77 -4.44
N PHE A 64 4.82 -1.47 -3.55
CA PHE A 64 4.58 -1.40 -2.12
C PHE A 64 5.83 -0.97 -1.37
N SER A 65 5.65 -0.13 -0.37
CA SER A 65 6.68 0.26 0.58
C SER A 65 6.13 0.18 1.99
N PHE A 66 6.93 -0.31 2.91
CA PHE A 66 6.56 -0.47 4.31
C PHE A 66 7.55 0.29 5.18
N SER A 67 7.06 0.83 6.29
CA SER A 67 7.89 1.41 7.34
C SER A 67 7.41 0.87 8.67
N ILE A 68 8.28 0.17 9.38
CA ILE A 68 7.98 -0.46 10.66
C ILE A 68 8.81 0.21 11.72
N THR A 69 8.14 0.71 12.76
CA THR A 69 8.81 1.27 13.93
C THR A 69 8.96 0.21 15.00
N TYR A 70 10.17 0.00 15.46
CA TYR A 70 10.50 -0.94 16.54
C TYR A 70 10.99 -0.20 17.76
N GLN A 71 10.43 -0.52 18.91
CA GLN A 71 10.92 -0.05 20.19
C GLN A 71 11.61 -1.17 20.95
N ASN A 72 12.86 -0.92 21.32
CA ASN A 72 13.60 -1.83 22.18
C ASN A 72 13.08 -1.72 23.62
N GLN A 73 12.43 -2.76 24.09
CA GLN A 73 11.81 -2.80 25.41
C GLN A 73 12.81 -2.61 26.59
N SER A 74 14.09 -2.94 26.35
CA SER A 74 15.13 -2.84 27.40
C SER A 74 15.74 -1.45 27.50
N THR A 75 15.84 -0.73 26.38
CA THR A 75 16.51 0.57 26.31
C THR A 75 15.56 1.72 26.04
N GLY A 76 14.32 1.45 25.58
CA GLY A 76 13.37 2.46 25.14
C GLY A 76 13.74 3.13 23.81
N ALA A 77 14.81 2.69 23.16
CA ALA A 77 15.25 3.24 21.89
C ALA A 77 14.32 2.80 20.76
N THR A 78 13.95 3.75 19.90
CA THR A 78 13.11 3.52 18.73
C THR A 78 13.96 3.45 17.46
N THR A 79 13.70 2.47 16.61
CA THR A 79 14.35 2.32 15.31
C THR A 79 13.29 2.14 14.23
N VAL A 80 13.44 2.84 13.12
CA VAL A 80 12.54 2.72 11.97
C VAL A 80 13.20 1.86 10.91
N TYR A 81 12.52 0.81 10.47
CA TYR A 81 12.95 -0.10 9.42
C TYR A 81 12.16 0.17 8.14
N PRO A 82 12.77 0.84 7.14
CA PRO A 82 12.12 1.06 5.85
C PRO A 82 12.32 -0.14 4.92
N TYR A 83 11.21 -0.61 4.35
CA TYR A 83 11.17 -1.65 3.30
C TYR A 83 10.63 -1.04 2.02
N THR A 84 11.51 -0.37 1.26
CA THR A 84 11.13 0.31 0.02
C THR A 84 11.12 -0.65 -1.15
N ASN A 85 10.03 -0.64 -1.92
CA ASN A 85 9.84 -1.49 -3.09
C ASN A 85 10.09 -2.98 -2.81
N LYS A 86 9.69 -3.44 -1.64
CA LYS A 86 9.85 -4.82 -1.21
C LYS A 86 8.54 -5.57 -1.26
N THR A 87 8.62 -6.81 -1.73
CA THR A 87 7.50 -7.76 -1.71
C THR A 87 7.63 -8.77 -0.57
N THR A 88 8.79 -8.83 0.07
CA THR A 88 9.10 -9.75 1.17
C THR A 88 9.85 -9.02 2.28
N CYS A 89 9.54 -9.31 3.53
CA CYS A 89 10.20 -8.76 4.70
C CYS A 89 10.13 -9.72 5.89
N THR A 90 10.75 -10.87 5.77
CA THR A 90 10.75 -11.92 6.80
C THR A 90 11.33 -11.43 8.15
N ALA A 91 12.30 -10.53 8.11
CA ALA A 91 12.89 -9.92 9.31
C ALA A 91 11.87 -9.07 10.09
N ALA A 92 10.88 -8.51 9.40
CA ALA A 92 9.86 -7.64 10.00
C ALA A 92 9.01 -8.34 11.08
N VAL A 93 8.94 -9.66 11.08
CA VAL A 93 8.26 -10.43 12.14
C VAL A 93 8.80 -10.09 13.53
N ASN A 94 10.11 -9.87 13.64
CA ASN A 94 10.78 -9.54 14.90
C ASN A 94 10.80 -8.03 15.18
N GLU A 95 10.41 -7.21 14.20
CA GLU A 95 10.42 -5.76 14.28
C GLU A 95 9.06 -5.17 14.63
N LEU A 96 7.98 -5.96 14.55
CA LEU A 96 6.64 -5.54 14.93
C LEU A 96 6.50 -5.50 16.46
N SER A 97 6.44 -4.29 17.02
CA SER A 97 6.26 -4.04 18.45
C SER A 97 4.87 -3.50 18.74
N ALA A 98 4.26 -3.95 19.85
CA ALA A 98 2.94 -3.47 20.25
C ALA A 98 2.94 -1.97 20.55
N GLY A 99 1.95 -1.26 20.02
CA GLY A 99 1.80 0.17 20.22
C GLY A 99 2.66 1.05 19.32
N GLU A 100 3.52 0.44 18.49
CA GLU A 100 4.38 1.19 17.58
C GLU A 100 3.76 1.31 16.19
N PRO A 101 3.93 2.47 15.50
CA PRO A 101 3.31 2.70 14.22
C PRO A 101 3.94 1.87 13.11
N VAL A 102 3.07 1.32 12.27
CA VAL A 102 3.44 0.67 11.01
C VAL A 102 2.77 1.43 9.86
N THR A 103 3.53 1.72 8.82
CA THR A 103 3.05 2.47 7.67
C THR A 103 3.13 1.63 6.42
N VAL A 104 2.04 1.57 5.69
CA VAL A 104 1.95 0.92 4.38
C VAL A 104 1.70 1.98 3.32
N THR A 105 2.52 1.98 2.28
CA THR A 105 2.37 2.84 1.12
C THR A 105 2.22 1.99 -0.13
N ALA A 106 1.12 2.16 -0.85
CA ALA A 106 0.88 1.52 -2.14
C ALA A 106 0.86 2.57 -3.25
N THR A 107 1.55 2.30 -4.34
CA THR A 107 1.58 3.15 -5.54
C THR A 107 1.08 2.39 -6.74
N TYR A 108 0.33 3.08 -7.60
CA TYR A 108 -0.23 2.54 -8.82
C TYR A 108 -0.10 3.55 -9.96
N PRO A 109 0.39 3.17 -11.15
CA PRO A 109 0.47 4.08 -12.27
C PRO A 109 -0.93 4.42 -12.78
N CYS A 110 -1.27 5.69 -12.85
CA CYS A 110 -2.51 6.14 -13.47
C CYS A 110 -2.34 6.30 -14.98
N THR A 111 -3.30 5.77 -15.73
CA THR A 111 -3.39 5.96 -17.17
C THR A 111 -4.61 6.81 -17.50
N LEU A 112 -4.40 8.08 -17.77
CA LEU A 112 -5.42 8.95 -18.37
C LEU A 112 -5.24 8.90 -19.87
N SER A 113 -6.00 8.07 -20.57
CA SER A 113 -6.00 8.07 -22.02
C SER A 113 -7.24 8.81 -22.53
N ILE A 114 -7.02 9.85 -23.30
CA ILE A 114 -8.06 10.55 -24.05
C ILE A 114 -7.73 10.39 -25.54
N TRP A 115 -8.67 9.86 -26.35
CA TRP A 115 -8.55 9.77 -27.80
C TRP A 115 -7.33 8.96 -28.33
N GLY A 116 -7.05 7.80 -27.74
CA GLY A 116 -5.96 6.94 -28.23
C GLY A 116 -4.54 7.45 -27.95
N ASN A 117 -4.38 8.61 -27.35
CA ASN A 117 -3.12 9.04 -26.79
C ASN A 117 -2.97 8.45 -25.37
N SER A 118 -2.14 7.45 -25.25
CA SER A 118 -1.70 6.93 -23.98
C SER A 118 -0.81 7.97 -23.30
N ASN A 119 -1.22 8.42 -22.12
CA ASN A 119 -0.52 9.31 -21.21
C ASN A 119 -0.67 10.81 -21.49
N LEU A 120 -1.84 11.36 -21.13
CA LEU A 120 -2.01 12.82 -21.04
C LEU A 120 -1.11 13.44 -19.96
N ILE A 121 -0.77 12.67 -18.92
CA ILE A 121 0.11 13.10 -17.83
C ILE A 121 1.20 12.04 -17.70
N PRO A 122 2.37 12.24 -18.33
CA PRO A 122 3.49 11.34 -18.16
C PRO A 122 3.96 11.34 -16.71
N GLY A 123 4.18 10.13 -16.14
CA GLY A 123 4.63 9.99 -14.77
C GLY A 123 3.52 10.12 -13.72
N CYS A 124 2.24 10.07 -14.11
CA CYS A 124 1.13 10.02 -13.16
C CYS A 124 1.22 8.75 -12.31
N THR A 125 1.21 8.93 -10.99
CA THR A 125 1.14 7.84 -10.02
C THR A 125 0.07 8.15 -8.97
N LEU A 126 -0.77 7.16 -8.69
CA LEU A 126 -1.65 7.16 -7.53
C LEU A 126 -0.87 6.62 -6.34
N GLN A 127 -0.99 7.27 -5.21
CA GLN A 127 -0.35 6.84 -3.97
C GLN A 127 -1.38 6.84 -2.84
N ALA A 128 -1.44 5.76 -2.11
CA ALA A 128 -2.21 5.64 -0.88
C ALA A 128 -1.27 5.22 0.25
N GLN A 129 -1.43 5.86 1.39
CA GLN A 129 -0.62 5.60 2.58
C GLN A 129 -1.53 5.51 3.80
N ILE A 130 -1.28 4.53 4.63
CA ILE A 130 -1.94 4.38 5.93
C ILE A 130 -0.91 4.07 7.01
N THR A 131 -1.15 4.62 8.19
CA THR A 131 -0.36 4.35 9.39
C THR A 131 -1.31 3.81 10.46
N GLU A 132 -0.99 2.64 10.99
CA GLU A 132 -1.73 1.99 12.07
C GLU A 132 -0.77 1.61 13.20
N ASP A 133 -1.27 1.59 14.41
CA ASP A 133 -0.49 1.11 15.56
C ASP A 133 -0.55 -0.41 15.61
N SER A 134 0.62 -1.04 15.76
CA SER A 134 0.72 -2.51 15.90
C SER A 134 0.06 -2.95 17.20
N GLN A 135 -0.84 -3.93 17.11
CA GLN A 135 -1.61 -4.46 18.24
C GLN A 135 -0.93 -5.66 18.91
#